data_c4a5aa25339f33dfdd314278579e2a22
#
_entry.id   c4a5aa25339f33dfdd314278579e2a22
#
_cell.length_a   1.000
_cell.length_b   1.000
_cell.length_c   1.000
_cell.angle_alpha   90.00
_cell.angle_beta   90.00
_cell.angle_gamma   90.00
#
_symmetry.space_group_name_H-M   'P 1'
#
loop_
_entity.id
_entity.type
_entity.pdbx_description
1 polymer ?
#
loop_
_entity_poly.entity_id
_entity_poly.type
_entity_poly.pdbx_seq_one_letter_code
_entity_poly.pdbx_strand_id
1 'polypeptide(L)'
;MTTDTGLYQSRSLSSRDIGDHYNQFAWAYRRYWGDHIHHGLFLTGNEDREESQQLMLRHCAVRVGLCAGLSVADVGCGHGATAALLATEYSCKILGLTISETQFKYAREACASLNGNVHFELANAEEYVFPAGSFDVIWNMESSEHFFDKPAYFRKVATALKPGGKLMVAAWSGSMKDQIIREIARGFLCPELW
;
A
#
# COMPACT_ATOMS: atom_id res chain seq x y z
N MET A 1 35.34 -6.49 -33.43
CA MET A 1 34.01 -7.12 -33.38
C MET A 1 33.36 -6.66 -32.07
N THR A 2 32.60 -5.60 -32.17
CA THR A 2 31.85 -5.02 -31.03
C THR A 2 30.53 -5.78 -30.93
N THR A 3 30.37 -6.59 -29.92
CA THR A 3 29.08 -7.20 -29.59
C THR A 3 28.20 -6.14 -29.00
N ASP A 4 27.32 -5.58 -29.84
CA ASP A 4 26.19 -4.75 -29.44
C ASP A 4 25.22 -5.66 -28.69
N THR A 5 25.28 -5.68 -27.37
CA THR A 5 24.27 -6.27 -26.52
C THR A 5 23.16 -5.26 -26.33
N GLY A 6 22.35 -5.07 -27.37
CA GLY A 6 21.14 -4.24 -27.35
C GLY A 6 20.03 -4.85 -26.47
N LEU A 7 20.30 -4.96 -25.18
CA LEU A 7 19.34 -5.43 -24.20
C LEU A 7 19.18 -4.39 -23.09
N TYR A 8 17.99 -3.81 -23.08
CA TYR A 8 17.43 -2.91 -22.05
C TYR A 8 18.13 -1.54 -21.93
N GLN A 9 17.72 -0.60 -22.77
CA GLN A 9 17.60 0.77 -22.27
C GLN A 9 16.53 0.71 -21.17
N SER A 10 16.93 0.86 -19.92
CA SER A 10 16.02 0.98 -18.78
C SER A 10 15.17 2.23 -19.01
N ARG A 11 13.94 2.05 -19.43
CA ARG A 11 12.94 3.12 -19.42
C ARG A 11 12.73 3.47 -17.95
N SER A 12 12.94 4.74 -17.59
CA SER A 12 12.62 5.20 -16.25
C SER A 12 11.13 4.96 -15.98
N LEU A 13 10.81 4.20 -14.94
CA LEU A 13 9.44 3.99 -14.50
C LEU A 13 8.85 5.30 -14.00
N SER A 14 7.55 5.42 -14.12
CA SER A 14 6.77 6.54 -13.63
C SER A 14 5.60 6.05 -12.76
N SER A 15 5.01 6.94 -11.99
CA SER A 15 3.78 6.64 -11.23
C SER A 15 2.66 6.14 -12.12
N ARG A 16 2.61 6.58 -13.38
CA ARG A 16 1.65 6.09 -14.37
C ARG A 16 1.88 4.61 -14.69
N ASP A 17 3.13 4.18 -14.87
CA ASP A 17 3.45 2.78 -15.14
C ASP A 17 3.02 1.88 -13.97
N ILE A 18 3.13 2.35 -12.73
CA ILE A 18 2.62 1.67 -11.54
C ILE A 18 1.10 1.56 -11.60
N GLY A 19 0.41 2.67 -11.89
CA GLY A 19 -1.05 2.67 -12.06
C GLY A 19 -1.52 1.71 -13.15
N ASP A 20 -0.87 1.72 -14.30
CA ASP A 20 -1.19 0.86 -15.44
C ASP A 20 -0.95 -0.64 -15.11
N HIS A 21 0.11 -0.96 -14.38
CA HIS A 21 0.36 -2.31 -13.86
C HIS A 21 -0.83 -2.80 -13.01
N TYR A 22 -1.21 -2.03 -12.00
CA TYR A 22 -2.32 -2.40 -11.15
C TYR A 22 -3.67 -2.37 -11.85
N ASN A 23 -3.87 -1.51 -12.86
CA ASN A 23 -5.07 -1.54 -13.71
C ASN A 23 -5.16 -2.86 -14.50
N GLN A 24 -4.04 -3.28 -15.07
CA GLN A 24 -3.98 -4.48 -15.91
C GLN A 24 -4.13 -5.77 -15.10
N PHE A 25 -3.50 -5.84 -13.91
CA PHE A 25 -3.38 -7.07 -13.14
C PHE A 25 -4.31 -7.14 -11.92
N ALA A 26 -5.13 -6.12 -11.62
CA ALA A 26 -6.04 -6.12 -10.46
C ALA A 26 -6.92 -7.38 -10.38
N TRP A 27 -7.44 -7.85 -11.54
CA TRP A 27 -8.26 -9.06 -11.61
C TRP A 27 -7.47 -10.31 -11.21
N ALA A 28 -6.19 -10.40 -11.59
CA ALA A 28 -5.33 -11.53 -11.27
C ALA A 28 -4.94 -11.52 -9.80
N TYR A 29 -4.60 -10.36 -9.24
CA TYR A 29 -4.38 -10.21 -7.81
C TYR A 29 -5.61 -10.67 -7.03
N ARG A 30 -6.81 -10.19 -7.38
CA ARG A 30 -8.04 -10.60 -6.71
C ARG A 30 -8.32 -12.10 -6.84
N ARG A 31 -8.07 -12.69 -8.01
CA ARG A 31 -8.31 -14.10 -8.27
C ARG A 31 -7.34 -15.03 -7.56
N TYR A 32 -6.06 -14.69 -7.55
CA TYR A 32 -5.00 -15.60 -7.13
C TYR A 32 -4.36 -15.22 -5.80
N TRP A 33 -4.42 -13.95 -5.41
CA TRP A 33 -3.84 -13.45 -4.17
C TRP A 33 -4.90 -13.13 -3.10
N GLY A 34 -6.10 -12.75 -3.50
CA GLY A 34 -7.22 -12.41 -2.62
C GLY A 34 -7.52 -10.91 -2.56
N ASP A 35 -8.34 -10.54 -1.59
CA ASP A 35 -8.75 -9.13 -1.43
C ASP A 35 -7.65 -8.26 -0.81
N HIS A 36 -6.78 -8.84 0.01
CA HIS A 36 -5.57 -8.20 0.54
C HIS A 36 -4.38 -8.47 -0.38
N ILE A 37 -3.70 -7.43 -0.86
CA ILE A 37 -2.58 -7.60 -1.81
C ILE A 37 -1.23 -7.74 -1.06
N HIS A 38 -1.15 -7.29 0.19
CA HIS A 38 0.05 -7.38 1.02
C HIS A 38 0.33 -8.81 1.53
N HIS A 39 1.54 -9.03 2.02
CA HIS A 39 1.95 -10.30 2.63
C HIS A 39 1.33 -10.47 4.02
N GLY A 40 1.41 -11.71 4.50
CA GLY A 40 0.84 -12.10 5.79
C GLY A 40 1.86 -12.19 6.92
N LEU A 41 1.37 -12.25 8.15
CA LEU A 41 2.12 -12.59 9.34
C LEU A 41 1.78 -14.03 9.74
N PHE A 42 2.77 -14.91 9.70
CA PHE A 42 2.66 -16.31 10.08
C PHE A 42 3.24 -16.48 11.48
N LEU A 43 2.38 -16.66 12.48
CA LEU A 43 2.78 -16.80 13.88
C LEU A 43 3.09 -18.26 14.24
N THR A 44 2.30 -19.17 13.71
CA THR A 44 2.43 -20.62 13.96
C THR A 44 2.99 -21.38 12.76
N GLY A 45 2.92 -20.78 11.56
CA GLY A 45 3.27 -21.39 10.29
C GLY A 45 2.18 -22.27 9.70
N ASN A 46 1.00 -22.31 10.31
CA ASN A 46 -0.15 -23.09 9.85
C ASN A 46 -1.29 -22.22 9.30
N GLU A 47 -1.15 -20.90 9.40
CA GLU A 47 -2.14 -19.95 8.88
C GLU A 47 -2.25 -20.09 7.37
N ASP A 48 -3.47 -20.03 6.85
CA ASP A 48 -3.65 -19.82 5.44
C ASP A 48 -3.30 -18.37 5.05
N ARG A 49 -3.30 -18.10 3.75
CA ARG A 49 -2.91 -16.78 3.23
C ARG A 49 -3.81 -15.68 3.77
N GLU A 50 -5.12 -15.84 3.73
CA GLU A 50 -6.07 -14.81 4.14
C GLU A 50 -5.97 -14.56 5.65
N GLU A 51 -5.92 -15.61 6.44
CA GLU A 51 -5.72 -15.52 7.88
C GLU A 51 -4.42 -14.79 8.21
N SER A 52 -3.30 -15.15 7.56
CA SER A 52 -2.00 -14.49 7.79
C SER A 52 -2.02 -13.00 7.41
N GLN A 53 -2.73 -12.62 6.33
CA GLN A 53 -2.90 -11.22 5.92
C GLN A 53 -3.71 -10.44 6.96
N GLN A 54 -4.82 -10.99 7.43
CA GLN A 54 -5.63 -10.36 8.49
C GLN A 54 -4.87 -10.26 9.81
N LEU A 55 -4.07 -11.26 10.17
CA LEU A 55 -3.18 -11.22 11.35
C LEU A 55 -2.16 -10.08 11.23
N MET A 56 -1.55 -9.87 10.07
CA MET A 56 -0.65 -8.75 9.84
C MET A 56 -1.34 -7.42 10.09
N LEU A 57 -2.54 -7.23 9.57
CA LEU A 57 -3.31 -5.99 9.77
C LEU A 57 -3.63 -5.76 11.25
N ARG A 58 -4.16 -6.78 11.95
CA ARG A 58 -4.47 -6.68 13.38
C ARG A 58 -3.23 -6.44 14.23
N HIS A 59 -2.11 -7.08 13.89
CA HIS A 59 -0.84 -6.84 14.55
C HIS A 59 -0.40 -5.38 14.42
N CYS A 60 -0.43 -4.82 13.21
CA CYS A 60 -0.11 -3.42 12.97
C CYS A 60 -1.09 -2.48 13.66
N ALA A 61 -2.40 -2.78 13.62
CA ALA A 61 -3.45 -1.99 14.26
C ALA A 61 -3.23 -1.85 15.78
N VAL A 62 -2.92 -2.96 16.44
CA VAL A 62 -2.59 -2.96 17.88
C VAL A 62 -1.34 -2.12 18.16
N ARG A 63 -0.29 -2.25 17.35
CA ARG A 63 0.98 -1.52 17.56
C ARG A 63 0.83 -0.01 17.41
N VAL A 64 -0.03 0.46 16.50
CA VAL A 64 -0.31 1.90 16.38
C VAL A 64 -1.43 2.36 17.30
N GLY A 65 -2.10 1.43 18.01
CA GLY A 65 -3.16 1.72 18.97
C GLY A 65 -4.44 2.21 18.29
N LEU A 66 -4.86 1.54 17.21
CA LEU A 66 -6.15 1.86 16.57
C LEU A 66 -7.31 1.67 17.54
N CYS A 67 -8.21 2.61 17.54
CA CYS A 67 -9.46 2.56 18.31
C CYS A 67 -10.56 3.36 17.60
N ALA A 68 -11.79 3.25 18.11
CA ALA A 68 -12.95 3.88 17.52
C ALA A 68 -12.82 5.40 17.38
N GLY A 69 -13.29 5.91 16.26
CA GLY A 69 -13.33 7.35 15.95
C GLY A 69 -12.05 7.95 15.37
N LEU A 70 -10.95 7.20 15.30
CA LEU A 70 -9.71 7.71 14.70
C LEU A 70 -9.88 7.93 13.19
N SER A 71 -9.26 9.00 12.69
CA SER A 71 -9.14 9.30 11.26
C SER A 71 -7.86 8.67 10.71
N VAL A 72 -8.00 7.79 9.73
CA VAL A 72 -6.89 7.04 9.13
C VAL A 72 -6.82 7.35 7.64
N ALA A 73 -5.62 7.63 7.12
CA ALA A 73 -5.38 7.62 5.68
C ALA A 73 -4.70 6.29 5.30
N ASP A 74 -5.37 5.46 4.53
CA ASP A 74 -4.86 4.20 3.97
C ASP A 74 -4.24 4.47 2.61
N VAL A 75 -2.92 4.60 2.59
CA VAL A 75 -2.16 5.03 1.40
C VAL A 75 -1.72 3.81 0.60
N GLY A 76 -2.22 3.71 -0.62
CA GLY A 76 -2.10 2.50 -1.44
C GLY A 76 -3.11 1.43 -1.01
N CYS A 77 -4.37 1.84 -0.82
CA CYS A 77 -5.44 1.01 -0.24
C CYS A 77 -5.83 -0.23 -1.06
N GLY A 78 -5.25 -0.42 -2.24
CA GLY A 78 -5.52 -1.56 -3.09
C GLY A 78 -7.01 -1.78 -3.38
N HIS A 79 -7.51 -2.99 -3.16
CA HIS A 79 -8.93 -3.34 -3.35
C HIS A 79 -9.85 -2.88 -2.21
N GLY A 80 -9.33 -2.16 -1.21
CA GLY A 80 -10.11 -1.63 -0.10
C GLY A 80 -10.35 -2.59 1.07
N ALA A 81 -9.79 -3.80 1.04
CA ALA A 81 -9.98 -4.78 2.10
C ALA A 81 -9.40 -4.32 3.45
N THR A 82 -8.23 -3.67 3.44
CA THR A 82 -7.67 -3.04 4.64
C THR A 82 -8.59 -1.97 5.19
N ALA A 83 -9.07 -1.06 4.34
CA ALA A 83 -10.00 0.00 4.74
C ALA A 83 -11.29 -0.58 5.35
N ALA A 84 -11.84 -1.64 4.74
CA ALA A 84 -13.02 -2.34 5.25
C ALA A 84 -12.77 -2.93 6.64
N LEU A 85 -11.66 -3.64 6.84
CA LEU A 85 -11.31 -4.24 8.13
C LEU A 85 -11.13 -3.16 9.21
N LEU A 86 -10.39 -2.09 8.92
CA LEU A 86 -10.15 -1.01 9.87
C LEU A 86 -11.43 -0.25 10.25
N ALA A 87 -12.35 -0.07 9.30
CA ALA A 87 -13.63 0.55 9.57
C ALA A 87 -14.57 -0.35 10.38
N THR A 88 -14.58 -1.65 10.12
CA THR A 88 -15.50 -2.60 10.78
C THR A 88 -15.01 -3.03 12.16
N GLU A 89 -13.75 -3.44 12.28
CA GLU A 89 -13.22 -3.98 13.53
C GLU A 89 -12.79 -2.88 14.51
N TYR A 90 -12.29 -1.75 14.02
CA TYR A 90 -11.78 -0.66 14.85
C TYR A 90 -12.65 0.59 14.83
N SER A 91 -13.74 0.60 14.05
CA SER A 91 -14.65 1.76 13.93
C SER A 91 -13.92 3.07 13.56
N CYS A 92 -12.90 2.97 12.72
CA CYS A 92 -12.14 4.10 12.22
C CYS A 92 -12.85 4.79 11.04
N LYS A 93 -12.52 6.07 10.83
CA LYS A 93 -12.87 6.80 9.60
C LYS A 93 -11.71 6.72 8.64
N ILE A 94 -11.94 6.19 7.45
CA ILE A 94 -10.87 5.87 6.49
C ILE A 94 -10.96 6.75 5.25
N LEU A 95 -9.83 7.36 4.89
CA LEU A 95 -9.57 7.85 3.54
C LEU A 95 -8.60 6.88 2.86
N GLY A 96 -9.07 6.14 1.86
CA GLY A 96 -8.24 5.27 1.05
C GLY A 96 -7.75 5.97 -0.22
N LEU A 97 -6.46 5.91 -0.50
CA LEU A 97 -5.85 6.42 -1.72
C LEU A 97 -5.31 5.28 -2.56
N THR A 98 -5.63 5.27 -3.85
CA THR A 98 -5.01 4.38 -4.85
C THR A 98 -4.76 5.13 -6.15
N ILE A 99 -3.71 4.75 -6.87
CA ILE A 99 -3.39 5.28 -8.19
C ILE A 99 -4.05 4.47 -9.33
N SER A 100 -4.63 3.32 -9.03
CA SER A 100 -5.26 2.43 -10.01
C SER A 100 -6.77 2.66 -10.08
N GLU A 101 -7.27 3.00 -11.26
CA GLU A 101 -8.71 3.14 -11.51
C GLU A 101 -9.49 1.85 -11.25
N THR A 102 -8.89 0.70 -11.59
CA THR A 102 -9.53 -0.61 -11.40
C THR A 102 -9.63 -0.96 -9.91
N GLN A 103 -8.56 -0.73 -9.15
CA GLN A 103 -8.59 -0.91 -7.70
C GLN A 103 -9.58 0.06 -7.03
N PHE A 104 -9.62 1.31 -7.47
CA PHE A 104 -10.55 2.30 -6.96
C PHE A 104 -12.01 1.84 -7.10
N LYS A 105 -12.38 1.26 -8.27
CA LYS A 105 -13.72 0.70 -8.49
C LYS A 105 -13.99 -0.46 -7.52
N TYR A 106 -13.05 -1.41 -7.41
CA TYR A 106 -13.19 -2.55 -6.51
C TYR A 106 -13.31 -2.12 -5.04
N ALA A 107 -12.50 -1.17 -4.60
CA ALA A 107 -12.54 -0.66 -3.23
C ALA A 107 -13.90 -0.02 -2.89
N ARG A 108 -14.44 0.78 -3.80
CA ARG A 108 -15.76 1.40 -3.64
C ARG A 108 -16.88 0.36 -3.59
N GLU A 109 -16.83 -0.65 -4.44
CA GLU A 109 -17.80 -1.75 -4.44
C GLU A 109 -17.74 -2.54 -3.14
N ALA A 110 -16.53 -2.94 -2.71
CA ALA A 110 -16.30 -3.72 -1.49
C ALA A 110 -16.78 -2.98 -0.23
N CYS A 111 -16.66 -1.66 -0.18
CA CYS A 111 -17.00 -0.84 0.97
C CYS A 111 -18.34 -0.09 0.82
N ALA A 112 -19.18 -0.44 -0.17
CA ALA A 112 -20.42 0.30 -0.44
C ALA A 112 -21.38 0.35 0.75
N SER A 113 -21.40 -0.67 1.61
CA SER A 113 -22.22 -0.71 2.84
C SER A 113 -21.63 0.09 4.00
N LEU A 114 -20.36 0.53 3.91
CA LEU A 114 -19.65 1.27 4.95
C LEU A 114 -19.72 2.80 4.74
N ASN A 115 -20.70 3.26 3.99
CA ASN A 115 -20.91 4.67 3.67
C ASN A 115 -20.92 5.53 4.95
N GLY A 116 -20.11 6.60 4.93
CA GLY A 116 -19.91 7.51 6.05
C GLY A 116 -18.64 7.25 6.88
N ASN A 117 -18.10 6.04 6.87
CA ASN A 117 -16.83 5.72 7.54
C ASN A 117 -15.67 5.48 6.59
N VAL A 118 -15.93 5.15 5.33
CA VAL A 118 -14.89 4.89 4.34
C VAL A 118 -15.11 5.75 3.10
N HIS A 119 -14.09 6.48 2.71
CA HIS A 119 -14.04 7.26 1.50
C HIS A 119 -12.80 6.89 0.69
N PHE A 120 -12.91 6.84 -0.63
CA PHE A 120 -11.78 6.55 -1.51
C PHE A 120 -11.56 7.68 -2.50
N GLU A 121 -10.28 7.95 -2.78
CA GLU A 121 -9.87 8.87 -3.84
C GLU A 121 -8.88 8.19 -4.79
N LEU A 122 -9.08 8.43 -6.08
CA LEU A 122 -8.14 8.05 -7.12
C LEU A 122 -7.04 9.11 -7.18
N ALA A 123 -5.91 8.85 -6.57
CA ALA A 123 -4.86 9.84 -6.43
C ALA A 123 -3.47 9.20 -6.29
N ASN A 124 -2.47 9.90 -6.83
CA ASN A 124 -1.07 9.62 -6.53
C ASN A 124 -0.72 10.22 -5.17
N ALA A 125 -0.36 9.39 -4.21
CA ALA A 125 -0.04 9.84 -2.85
C ALA A 125 1.19 10.78 -2.79
N GLU A 126 2.11 10.67 -3.74
CA GLU A 126 3.26 11.57 -3.84
C GLU A 126 2.87 12.99 -4.29
N GLU A 127 1.72 13.14 -4.96
CA GLU A 127 1.20 14.44 -5.43
C GLU A 127 0.03 14.92 -4.56
N TYR A 128 -0.61 14.00 -3.83
CA TYR A 128 -1.77 14.31 -3.00
C TYR A 128 -1.46 15.36 -1.94
N VAL A 129 -2.37 16.32 -1.79
CA VAL A 129 -2.28 17.37 -0.78
C VAL A 129 -3.05 16.92 0.45
N PHE A 130 -2.36 16.26 1.36
CA PHE A 130 -2.96 15.87 2.64
C PHE A 130 -3.32 17.12 3.46
N PRO A 131 -4.55 17.21 3.99
CA PRO A 131 -4.89 18.29 4.91
C PRO A 131 -4.01 18.23 6.16
N ALA A 132 -3.42 19.35 6.57
CA ALA A 132 -2.53 19.42 7.72
C ALA A 132 -3.26 19.05 9.02
N GLY A 133 -2.63 18.25 9.88
CA GLY A 133 -3.15 17.86 11.18
C GLY A 133 -4.48 17.15 11.17
N SER A 134 -4.79 16.38 10.11
CA SER A 134 -6.11 15.78 9.89
C SER A 134 -6.21 14.32 10.28
N PHE A 135 -5.09 13.60 10.33
CA PHE A 135 -5.08 12.16 10.55
C PHE A 135 -4.47 11.78 11.90
N ASP A 136 -5.11 10.85 12.58
CA ASP A 136 -4.58 10.22 13.78
C ASP A 136 -3.54 9.15 13.39
N VAL A 137 -3.80 8.46 12.27
CA VAL A 137 -2.88 7.46 11.71
C VAL A 137 -2.79 7.63 10.19
N ILE A 138 -1.58 7.59 9.66
CA ILE A 138 -1.34 7.30 8.25
C ILE A 138 -0.85 5.86 8.15
N TRP A 139 -1.59 5.08 7.38
CA TRP A 139 -1.38 3.66 7.18
C TRP A 139 -0.76 3.43 5.81
N ASN A 140 0.40 2.82 5.78
CA ASN A 140 1.14 2.53 4.56
C ASN A 140 1.60 1.08 4.58
N MET A 141 0.81 0.20 3.96
CA MET A 141 1.04 -1.23 3.92
C MET A 141 1.50 -1.62 2.51
N GLU A 142 2.77 -1.96 2.36
CA GLU A 142 3.38 -2.43 1.12
C GLU A 142 3.02 -1.59 -0.11
N SER A 143 3.13 -0.26 0.02
CA SER A 143 2.87 0.68 -1.06
C SER A 143 3.98 1.73 -1.24
N SER A 144 4.70 2.08 -0.16
CA SER A 144 5.79 3.06 -0.24
C SER A 144 7.00 2.61 -1.06
N GLU A 145 7.09 1.33 -1.35
CA GLU A 145 8.10 0.76 -2.25
C GLU A 145 8.04 1.40 -3.63
N HIS A 146 6.83 1.72 -4.09
CA HIS A 146 6.57 2.32 -5.40
C HIS A 146 6.80 3.83 -5.47
N PHE A 147 7.14 4.49 -4.38
CA PHE A 147 7.32 5.94 -4.36
C PHE A 147 8.71 6.35 -4.84
N PHE A 148 8.76 7.37 -5.67
CA PHE A 148 9.98 7.88 -6.29
C PHE A 148 10.69 8.90 -5.40
N ASP A 149 9.95 9.80 -4.73
CA ASP A 149 10.49 10.74 -3.75
C ASP A 149 9.97 10.44 -2.33
N LYS A 150 10.44 9.34 -1.76
CA LYS A 150 10.09 8.94 -0.39
C LYS A 150 10.36 10.04 0.65
N PRO A 151 11.49 10.77 0.61
CA PRO A 151 11.70 11.88 1.54
C PRO A 151 10.65 12.98 1.45
N ALA A 152 10.22 13.37 0.24
CA ALA A 152 9.17 14.35 0.07
C ALA A 152 7.82 13.83 0.57
N TYR A 153 7.49 12.57 0.26
CA TYR A 153 6.29 11.93 0.77
C TYR A 153 6.24 11.91 2.30
N PHE A 154 7.30 11.46 2.98
CA PHE A 154 7.31 11.39 4.44
C PHE A 154 7.26 12.77 5.11
N ARG A 155 7.79 13.82 4.49
CA ARG A 155 7.59 15.20 4.97
C ARG A 155 6.12 15.63 4.92
N LYS A 156 5.40 15.31 3.83
CA LYS A 156 3.95 15.58 3.73
C LYS A 156 3.17 14.80 4.78
N VAL A 157 3.47 13.53 4.96
CA VAL A 157 2.86 12.68 5.99
C VAL A 157 3.03 13.27 7.38
N ALA A 158 4.24 13.73 7.72
CA ALA A 158 4.51 14.36 9.01
C ALA A 158 3.65 15.62 9.25
N THR A 159 3.37 16.40 8.19
CA THR A 159 2.48 17.57 8.27
C THR A 159 1.01 17.17 8.38
N ALA A 160 0.60 16.09 7.76
CA ALA A 160 -0.78 15.59 7.74
C ALA A 160 -1.22 14.96 9.08
N LEU A 161 -0.27 14.44 9.84
CA LEU A 161 -0.54 13.85 11.14
C LEU A 161 -0.90 14.93 12.18
N LYS A 162 -1.89 14.62 13.00
CA LYS A 162 -2.20 15.38 14.21
C LYS A 162 -1.03 15.32 15.19
N PRO A 163 -0.92 16.26 16.15
CA PRO A 163 -0.01 16.12 17.27
C PRO A 163 -0.22 14.77 17.99
N GLY A 164 0.84 13.97 18.10
CA GLY A 164 0.77 12.61 18.64
C GLY A 164 0.24 11.53 17.67
N GLY A 165 -0.13 11.93 16.45
CA GLY A 165 -0.50 11.00 15.38
C GLY A 165 0.65 10.06 14.99
N LYS A 166 0.33 8.93 14.40
CA LYS A 166 1.29 7.86 14.11
C LYS A 166 1.33 7.52 12.63
N LEU A 167 2.52 7.21 12.15
CA LEU A 167 2.73 6.60 10.85
C LEU A 167 2.96 5.09 11.04
N MET A 168 2.15 4.26 10.41
CA MET A 168 2.39 2.83 10.24
C MET A 168 2.99 2.59 8.86
N VAL A 169 4.11 1.93 8.82
CA VAL A 169 4.73 1.47 7.56
C VAL A 169 5.06 0.00 7.70
N ALA A 170 4.56 -0.81 6.80
CA ALA A 170 5.06 -2.14 6.52
C ALA A 170 5.58 -2.12 5.08
N ALA A 171 6.83 -2.47 4.91
CA ALA A 171 7.50 -2.37 3.62
C ALA A 171 8.47 -3.53 3.41
N TRP A 172 8.66 -3.89 2.17
CA TRP A 172 9.70 -4.83 1.80
C TRP A 172 11.07 -4.26 2.08
N SER A 173 11.91 -5.06 2.72
CA SER A 173 13.32 -4.75 2.85
C SER A 173 14.16 -5.95 2.46
N GLY A 174 15.17 -5.72 1.61
CA GLY A 174 16.12 -6.73 1.20
C GLY A 174 17.46 -6.58 1.93
N SER A 175 18.13 -7.71 2.18
CA SER A 175 19.51 -7.65 2.61
C SER A 175 20.39 -7.21 1.43
N MET A 176 21.19 -6.14 1.63
CA MET A 176 22.18 -5.70 0.65
C MET A 176 23.21 -6.77 0.29
N LYS A 177 23.29 -7.86 1.06
CA LYS A 177 24.27 -8.95 0.85
C LYS A 177 23.80 -10.01 -0.14
N ASP A 178 22.50 -10.04 -0.46
CA ASP A 178 21.96 -11.07 -1.35
C ASP A 178 21.79 -10.55 -2.78
N GLN A 179 22.82 -10.76 -3.59
CA GLN A 179 22.84 -10.31 -4.98
C GLN A 179 21.74 -10.96 -5.83
N ILE A 180 21.38 -12.21 -5.53
CA ILE A 180 20.36 -12.96 -6.27
C ILE A 180 18.97 -12.34 -6.01
N ILE A 181 18.66 -12.05 -4.75
CA ILE A 181 17.39 -11.41 -4.39
C ILE A 181 17.30 -10.02 -5.04
N ARG A 182 18.39 -9.26 -5.08
CA ARG A 182 18.42 -7.97 -5.79
C ARG A 182 18.16 -8.10 -7.28
N GLU A 183 18.74 -9.10 -7.94
CA GLU A 183 18.54 -9.32 -9.38
C GLU A 183 17.09 -9.76 -9.67
N ILE A 184 16.52 -10.63 -8.85
CA ILE A 184 15.11 -11.01 -8.94
C ILE A 184 14.19 -9.81 -8.71
N ALA A 185 14.44 -9.02 -7.67
CA ALA A 185 13.64 -7.83 -7.36
C ALA A 185 13.73 -6.78 -8.48
N ARG A 186 14.91 -6.54 -9.04
CA ARG A 186 15.11 -5.64 -10.20
C ARG A 186 14.40 -6.13 -11.45
N GLY A 187 14.36 -7.44 -11.68
CA GLY A 187 13.74 -8.02 -12.87
C GLY A 187 12.22 -8.13 -12.81
N PHE A 188 11.64 -8.30 -11.63
CA PHE A 188 10.23 -8.67 -11.48
C PHE A 188 9.38 -7.71 -10.64
N LEU A 189 9.94 -7.01 -9.68
CA LEU A 189 9.14 -6.25 -8.72
C LEU A 189 9.26 -4.74 -8.88
N CYS A 190 10.45 -4.21 -8.98
CA CYS A 190 10.70 -2.78 -9.17
C CYS A 190 12.17 -2.54 -9.56
N PRO A 191 12.50 -2.37 -10.84
CA PRO A 191 13.88 -2.22 -11.30
C PRO A 191 14.64 -1.03 -10.68
N GLU A 192 13.93 -0.03 -10.15
CA GLU A 192 14.51 1.24 -9.67
C GLU A 192 14.53 1.40 -8.15
N LEU A 193 14.05 0.42 -7.38
CA LEU A 193 13.96 0.54 -5.93
C LEU A 193 15.14 -0.08 -5.16
N TRP A 194 16.12 -0.62 -5.88
CA TRP A 194 17.26 -1.34 -5.24
C TRP A 194 18.62 -0.89 -5.73
#